data_239bbbf8f6c62e5aca63d7af6e6d46a5
#
_entry.id   239bbbf8f6c62e5aca63d7af6e6d46a5
#
_cell.length_a   1.000
_cell.length_b   1.000
_cell.length_c   1.000
_cell.angle_alpha   90.00
_cell.angle_beta   90.00
_cell.angle_gamma   90.00
#
_symmetry.space_group_name_H-M   'P 1'
#
loop_
_entity.id
_entity.type
_entity.pdbx_description
1 polymer ?
#
loop_
_entity_poly.entity_id
_entity_poly.type
_entity_poly.pdbx_seq_one_letter_code
_entity_poly.pdbx_strand_id
1 'polypeptide(L)'
;MLSAGDGALQLAEGCVRLNAMDREYEMNDGTEKPSFVEISGNPMPKNLVGGYLTTSDNKRLRYAVCNVAGSRERGTVVLLQGRNEAIEKYFETIANLNARGFGVVTFDWRGQGGSERLLRESRLGHIKHFGQYLIDLECVMQEVALPDCHPPYHVLAHSMGGLIALHASSRLTNTVERMVLLAPLIGFASGVPSLAMLGRLSNAARWLGFGARPVRRSTSNRIADPASNLLTSDRERYARNRRLAETAPELFLGSPTVAWLAAMIRAMRRLDDSDEIAALSVPTLIVTAGGDQVVSTGTAERLAYRMRCGSSLTIPMARHEMLQEADRFREQVLEVFDAYAGDTSVLAAE
;
A
#
# COMPACT_ATOMS: atom_id res chain seq x y z
N MET A 1 -27.44 26.44 -24.26
CA MET A 1 -26.14 26.04 -24.80
C MET A 1 -25.07 26.66 -23.92
N LEU A 2 -24.58 25.94 -22.93
CA LEU A 2 -23.44 26.32 -22.13
C LEU A 2 -22.51 25.09 -22.10
N SER A 3 -21.29 25.30 -22.58
CA SER A 3 -20.27 24.29 -22.82
C SER A 3 -19.75 23.72 -21.49
N ALA A 4 -19.95 22.45 -21.31
CA ALA A 4 -19.22 21.66 -20.34
C ALA A 4 -17.93 21.17 -21.04
N GLY A 5 -16.79 21.61 -20.57
CA GLY A 5 -15.51 21.13 -21.05
C GLY A 5 -14.42 22.13 -20.71
N ASP A 6 -13.77 21.95 -19.57
CA ASP A 6 -12.42 22.46 -19.26
C ASP A 6 -12.02 22.24 -17.78
N GLY A 7 -12.46 21.15 -17.18
CA GLY A 7 -12.09 20.83 -15.80
C GLY A 7 -11.08 19.67 -15.61
N ALA A 8 -10.70 18.99 -16.69
CA ALA A 8 -9.95 17.72 -16.58
C ALA A 8 -8.44 17.83 -16.87
N LEU A 9 -7.95 18.97 -17.32
CA LEU A 9 -6.54 19.11 -17.79
C LEU A 9 -5.60 19.89 -16.86
N GLN A 10 -6.04 20.34 -15.69
CA GLN A 10 -5.20 21.21 -14.84
C GLN A 10 -4.58 20.55 -13.61
N LEU A 11 -4.66 19.22 -13.44
CA LEU A 11 -4.06 18.51 -12.30
C LEU A 11 -2.73 17.79 -12.59
N ALA A 12 -2.23 17.88 -13.82
CA ALA A 12 -1.00 17.17 -14.23
C ALA A 12 0.30 17.96 -14.04
N GLU A 13 0.23 19.23 -13.68
CA GLU A 13 1.43 20.10 -13.58
C GLU A 13 1.88 20.31 -12.14
N GLY A 14 2.45 19.30 -11.48
CA GLY A 14 2.88 19.57 -10.11
C GLY A 14 3.71 18.53 -9.38
N CYS A 15 4.07 17.46 -10.05
CA CYS A 15 5.05 16.53 -9.47
C CYS A 15 6.43 16.84 -10.02
N VAL A 16 7.39 17.20 -9.17
CA VAL A 16 8.77 17.52 -9.58
C VAL A 16 9.70 16.38 -9.21
N ARG A 17 10.37 15.84 -10.21
CA ARG A 17 11.44 14.84 -10.09
C ARG A 17 12.72 15.36 -10.76
N LEU A 18 13.87 15.09 -10.17
CA LEU A 18 15.15 15.13 -10.86
C LEU A 18 15.32 13.85 -11.67
N ASN A 19 15.41 13.96 -13.01
CA ASN A 19 15.46 12.85 -13.96
C ASN A 19 16.68 11.94 -13.79
N ALA A 20 16.52 10.65 -14.10
CA ALA A 20 17.60 9.65 -14.00
C ALA A 20 18.77 9.89 -14.97
N MET A 21 18.51 10.49 -16.14
CA MET A 21 19.55 10.87 -17.09
C MET A 21 20.38 12.08 -16.63
N ASP A 22 19.79 12.98 -15.85
CA ASP A 22 20.51 14.12 -15.27
C ASP A 22 21.39 13.70 -14.09
N ARG A 23 21.18 12.47 -13.55
CA ARG A 23 21.93 11.94 -12.41
C ARG A 23 23.40 11.62 -12.69
N GLU A 24 23.78 11.33 -13.93
CA GLU A 24 25.21 11.16 -14.26
C GLU A 24 25.97 12.50 -14.33
N TYR A 25 25.27 13.59 -14.58
CA TYR A 25 25.87 14.94 -14.63
C TYR A 25 25.74 15.72 -13.32
N GLU A 26 24.72 15.42 -12.48
CA GLU A 26 24.45 16.11 -11.20
C GLU A 26 24.93 15.34 -9.96
N MET A 27 25.84 14.37 -10.08
CA MET A 27 26.41 13.62 -8.95
C MET A 27 27.18 14.51 -7.93
N ASN A 28 27.07 15.82 -8.04
CA ASN A 28 27.68 16.77 -7.12
C ASN A 28 26.69 17.73 -6.43
N ASP A 29 25.37 17.52 -6.62
CA ASP A 29 24.34 18.37 -6.04
C ASP A 29 23.56 17.62 -4.95
N GLY A 30 24.17 17.43 -3.80
CA GLY A 30 23.60 17.21 -2.46
C GLY A 30 22.23 16.52 -2.29
N THR A 31 21.71 15.78 -3.28
CA THR A 31 20.46 15.05 -3.15
C THR A 31 20.64 13.87 -2.20
N GLU A 32 20.10 14.03 -1.01
CA GLU A 32 20.09 13.03 0.06
C GLU A 32 19.48 11.72 -0.45
N LYS A 33 20.31 10.68 -0.60
CA LYS A 33 19.83 9.34 -0.91
C LYS A 33 19.21 8.72 0.34
N PRO A 34 18.05 8.04 0.24
CA PRO A 34 17.50 7.35 1.39
C PRO A 34 18.43 6.22 1.84
N SER A 35 18.66 6.15 3.14
CA SER A 35 19.26 4.96 3.74
C SER A 35 18.15 3.93 4.02
N PHE A 36 18.44 2.66 3.73
CA PHE A 36 17.59 1.54 4.12
C PHE A 36 18.24 0.79 5.28
N VAL A 37 17.40 0.34 6.21
CA VAL A 37 17.85 -0.35 7.41
C VAL A 37 17.88 -1.86 7.17
N GLU A 38 19.07 -2.44 7.18
CA GLU A 38 19.24 -3.89 7.19
C GLU A 38 19.35 -4.41 8.62
N ILE A 39 18.77 -5.57 8.84
CA ILE A 39 18.93 -6.34 10.08
C ILE A 39 19.23 -7.79 9.76
N SER A 40 19.78 -8.52 10.73
CA SER A 40 20.01 -9.96 10.59
C SER A 40 18.71 -10.70 10.21
N GLY A 41 18.76 -11.48 9.13
CA GLY A 41 17.62 -12.22 8.59
C GLY A 41 16.65 -11.38 7.72
N ASN A 42 17.04 -10.14 7.36
CA ASN A 42 16.28 -9.29 6.44
C ASN A 42 17.23 -8.49 5.54
N PRO A 43 18.00 -9.15 4.67
CA PRO A 43 18.95 -8.46 3.79
C PRO A 43 18.21 -7.61 2.77
N MET A 44 18.78 -6.47 2.45
CA MET A 44 18.29 -5.62 1.36
C MET A 44 18.49 -6.33 0.00
N PRO A 45 17.50 -6.33 -0.88
CA PRO A 45 17.66 -6.86 -2.24
C PRO A 45 18.81 -6.17 -2.98
N LYS A 46 19.67 -6.96 -3.66
CA LYS A 46 20.93 -6.46 -4.27
C LYS A 46 20.75 -5.31 -5.26
N ASN A 47 19.64 -5.34 -6.02
CA ASN A 47 19.35 -4.34 -7.05
C ASN A 47 18.39 -3.24 -6.57
N LEU A 48 18.14 -3.16 -5.26
CA LEU A 48 17.24 -2.14 -4.72
C LEU A 48 17.96 -0.79 -4.73
N VAL A 49 17.34 0.16 -5.40
CA VAL A 49 17.74 1.56 -5.38
C VAL A 49 16.62 2.40 -4.80
N GLY A 50 16.95 3.46 -4.10
CA GLY A 50 15.96 4.33 -3.50
C GLY A 50 16.15 5.78 -3.86
N GLY A 51 15.10 6.55 -3.70
CA GLY A 51 15.07 7.98 -3.90
C GLY A 51 13.98 8.65 -3.07
N TYR A 52 13.95 9.97 -3.19
CA TYR A 52 12.86 10.79 -2.71
C TYR A 52 12.18 11.49 -3.89
N LEU A 53 10.90 11.70 -3.79
CA LEU A 53 10.13 12.53 -4.71
C LEU A 53 9.25 13.50 -3.92
N THR A 54 8.81 14.57 -4.58
CA THR A 54 7.92 15.57 -3.97
C THR A 54 6.59 15.55 -4.71
N THR A 55 5.51 15.33 -3.97
CA THR A 55 4.14 15.30 -4.51
C THR A 55 3.65 16.69 -4.92
N SER A 56 2.58 16.76 -5.71
CA SER A 56 1.94 18.01 -6.15
C SER A 56 1.46 18.90 -4.98
N ASP A 57 1.16 18.31 -3.83
CA ASP A 57 0.82 19.04 -2.60
C ASP A 57 2.02 19.20 -1.65
N ASN A 58 3.24 19.15 -2.23
CA ASN A 58 4.52 19.42 -1.57
C ASN A 58 4.80 18.51 -0.36
N LYS A 59 4.66 17.19 -0.55
CA LYS A 59 5.04 16.18 0.42
C LYS A 59 6.16 15.31 -0.11
N ARG A 60 7.21 15.13 0.71
CA ARG A 60 8.37 14.29 0.38
C ARG A 60 8.05 12.82 0.68
N LEU A 61 8.14 11.97 -0.33
CA LEU A 61 7.97 10.52 -0.23
C LEU A 61 9.28 9.80 -0.47
N ARG A 62 9.57 8.78 0.34
CA ARG A 62 10.65 7.82 0.09
C ARG A 62 10.13 6.69 -0.76
N TYR A 63 10.85 6.35 -1.82
CA TYR A 63 10.54 5.22 -2.70
C TYR A 63 11.73 4.30 -2.89
N ALA A 64 11.47 3.10 -3.41
CA ALA A 64 12.46 2.14 -3.85
C ALA A 64 12.02 1.45 -5.13
N VAL A 65 13.00 1.16 -5.99
CA VAL A 65 12.85 0.37 -7.21
C VAL A 65 13.84 -0.79 -7.14
N CYS A 66 13.39 -1.97 -7.53
CA CYS A 66 14.23 -3.15 -7.64
C CYS A 66 13.96 -3.81 -9.01
N ASN A 67 14.78 -3.51 -10.01
CA ASN A 67 14.66 -4.08 -11.34
C ASN A 67 15.22 -5.50 -11.39
N VAL A 68 14.70 -6.31 -12.31
CA VAL A 68 15.18 -7.67 -12.53
C VAL A 68 16.59 -7.62 -13.12
N ALA A 69 17.49 -8.50 -12.64
CA ALA A 69 18.79 -8.70 -13.27
C ALA A 69 18.64 -9.62 -14.48
N GLY A 70 18.75 -9.10 -15.69
CA GLY A 70 18.74 -9.88 -16.92
C GLY A 70 17.57 -9.58 -17.86
N SER A 71 17.45 -10.39 -18.93
CA SER A 71 16.59 -10.07 -20.09
C SER A 71 15.17 -10.65 -20.05
N ARG A 72 14.74 -11.29 -18.97
CA ARG A 72 13.39 -11.88 -18.84
C ARG A 72 12.56 -11.14 -17.80
N GLU A 73 12.32 -9.87 -18.03
CA GLU A 73 11.41 -9.09 -17.21
C GLU A 73 9.96 -9.36 -17.65
N ARG A 74 9.12 -9.74 -16.68
CA ARG A 74 7.69 -10.06 -16.88
C ARG A 74 6.79 -8.86 -16.63
N GLY A 75 7.37 -7.70 -16.33
CA GLY A 75 6.68 -6.49 -15.96
C GLY A 75 7.03 -6.03 -14.55
N THR A 76 6.32 -5.04 -14.07
CA THR A 76 6.61 -4.36 -12.80
C THR A 76 5.43 -4.47 -11.84
N VAL A 77 5.74 -4.84 -10.60
CA VAL A 77 4.79 -4.85 -9.47
C VAL A 77 4.88 -3.53 -8.71
N VAL A 78 3.77 -2.81 -8.67
CA VAL A 78 3.57 -1.68 -7.75
C VAL A 78 3.12 -2.25 -6.42
N LEU A 79 4.05 -2.35 -5.46
CA LEU A 79 3.83 -2.98 -4.15
C LEU A 79 3.36 -1.92 -3.15
N LEU A 80 2.09 -2.00 -2.75
CA LEU A 80 1.42 -1.03 -1.89
C LEU A 80 1.26 -1.57 -0.47
N GLN A 81 1.96 -0.93 0.44
CA GLN A 81 2.04 -1.32 1.85
C GLN A 81 0.74 -1.01 2.62
N GLY A 82 0.57 -1.69 3.74
CA GLY A 82 -0.46 -1.40 4.73
C GLY A 82 -0.11 -0.20 5.63
N ARG A 83 -0.95 0.00 6.66
CA ARG A 83 -0.67 1.01 7.68
C ARG A 83 0.43 0.55 8.63
N ASN A 84 1.32 1.46 9.00
CA ASN A 84 2.44 1.20 9.92
C ASN A 84 3.41 0.15 9.40
N GLU A 85 3.67 0.22 8.12
CA GLU A 85 4.65 -0.59 7.41
C GLU A 85 5.66 0.32 6.73
N ALA A 86 6.82 -0.24 6.39
CA ALA A 86 7.92 0.46 5.71
C ALA A 86 8.53 -0.46 4.65
N ILE A 87 9.26 0.11 3.69
CA ILE A 87 9.90 -0.61 2.59
C ILE A 87 10.71 -1.80 3.10
N GLU A 88 11.44 -1.64 4.18
CA GLU A 88 12.30 -2.65 4.79
C GLU A 88 11.56 -3.93 5.19
N LYS A 89 10.30 -3.83 5.59
CA LYS A 89 9.47 -4.99 5.92
C LYS A 89 9.23 -5.90 4.72
N TYR A 90 9.36 -5.37 3.51
CA TYR A 90 9.06 -6.04 2.25
C TYR A 90 10.28 -6.54 1.50
N PHE A 91 11.51 -6.45 2.05
CA PHE A 91 12.72 -6.90 1.37
C PHE A 91 12.65 -8.34 0.89
N GLU A 92 12.17 -9.27 1.74
CA GLU A 92 11.95 -10.67 1.37
C GLU A 92 10.93 -10.81 0.23
N THR A 93 9.83 -10.04 0.28
CA THR A 93 8.81 -10.06 -0.76
C THR A 93 9.33 -9.51 -2.08
N ILE A 94 10.07 -8.40 -2.03
CA ILE A 94 10.71 -7.79 -3.21
C ILE A 94 11.67 -8.79 -3.85
N ALA A 95 12.53 -9.45 -3.06
CA ALA A 95 13.45 -10.46 -3.56
C ALA A 95 12.71 -11.66 -4.21
N ASN A 96 11.60 -12.10 -3.64
CA ASN A 96 10.81 -13.21 -4.22
C ASN A 96 10.09 -12.82 -5.52
N LEU A 97 9.54 -11.61 -5.61
CA LEU A 97 8.95 -11.11 -6.85
C LEU A 97 10.02 -10.96 -7.94
N ASN A 98 11.19 -10.45 -7.57
CA ASN A 98 12.31 -10.30 -8.47
C ASN A 98 12.84 -11.66 -8.97
N ALA A 99 12.91 -12.68 -8.10
CA ALA A 99 13.23 -14.04 -8.46
C ALA A 99 12.20 -14.68 -9.42
N ARG A 100 10.95 -14.20 -9.41
CA ARG A 100 9.88 -14.60 -10.34
C ARG A 100 9.88 -13.79 -11.65
N GLY A 101 10.83 -12.87 -11.81
CA GLY A 101 11.00 -12.08 -13.02
C GLY A 101 10.21 -10.74 -13.02
N PHE A 102 9.68 -10.30 -11.90
CA PHE A 102 9.02 -9.01 -11.80
C PHE A 102 9.95 -7.93 -11.24
N GLY A 103 10.04 -6.79 -11.91
CA GLY A 103 10.50 -5.56 -11.30
C GLY A 103 9.55 -5.13 -10.18
N VAL A 104 10.04 -4.41 -9.19
CA VAL A 104 9.22 -3.93 -8.07
C VAL A 104 9.44 -2.45 -7.86
N VAL A 105 8.37 -1.68 -7.79
CA VAL A 105 8.36 -0.32 -7.26
C VAL A 105 7.51 -0.27 -6.01
N THR A 106 8.02 0.35 -4.96
CA THR A 106 7.32 0.54 -3.69
C THR A 106 7.71 1.86 -3.07
N PHE A 107 6.90 2.34 -2.13
CA PHE A 107 7.17 3.61 -1.46
C PHE A 107 6.52 3.63 -0.08
N ASP A 108 7.04 4.47 0.79
CA ASP A 108 6.41 4.75 2.07
C ASP A 108 5.35 5.83 1.88
N TRP A 109 4.12 5.54 2.30
CA TRP A 109 3.04 6.51 2.28
C TRP A 109 3.40 7.76 3.09
N ARG A 110 2.88 8.94 2.69
CA ARG A 110 2.98 10.15 3.52
C ARG A 110 2.63 9.87 4.98
N GLY A 111 3.42 10.36 5.88
CA GLY A 111 3.20 10.21 7.32
C GLY A 111 3.70 8.92 7.93
N GLN A 112 4.31 7.96 7.16
CA GLN A 112 4.90 6.73 7.69
C GLN A 112 6.19 6.33 6.96
N GLY A 113 6.85 5.27 7.42
CA GLY A 113 8.14 4.84 6.89
C GLY A 113 9.18 5.95 6.93
N GLY A 114 9.99 6.10 5.90
CA GLY A 114 10.96 7.19 5.72
C GLY A 114 10.41 8.40 4.97
N SER A 115 9.10 8.46 4.71
CA SER A 115 8.44 9.62 4.11
C SER A 115 8.16 10.73 5.12
N GLU A 116 7.88 11.95 4.64
CA GLU A 116 7.62 13.12 5.47
C GLU A 116 6.51 12.87 6.50
N ARG A 117 6.78 13.19 7.76
CA ARG A 117 5.79 13.15 8.84
C ARG A 117 4.88 14.37 8.79
N LEU A 118 3.57 14.16 8.96
CA LEU A 118 2.57 15.21 8.78
C LEU A 118 2.26 15.96 10.08
N LEU A 119 2.74 15.48 11.22
CA LEU A 119 2.56 16.11 12.52
C LEU A 119 3.91 16.24 13.25
N ARG A 120 4.00 17.21 14.18
CA ARG A 120 5.14 17.38 15.05
C ARG A 120 5.41 16.14 15.92
N GLU A 121 4.35 15.47 16.37
CA GLU A 121 4.42 14.14 16.97
C GLU A 121 4.54 13.10 15.83
N SER A 122 5.78 12.77 15.48
CA SER A 122 6.13 11.95 14.31
C SER A 122 5.57 10.53 14.33
N ARG A 123 5.22 10.02 15.51
CA ARG A 123 4.68 8.66 15.68
C ARG A 123 3.17 8.56 15.46
N LEU A 124 2.47 9.67 15.29
CA LEU A 124 1.04 9.63 15.01
C LEU A 124 0.75 9.45 13.52
N GLY A 125 0.00 8.41 13.17
CA GLY A 125 -0.54 8.25 11.82
C GLY A 125 -1.63 9.28 11.55
N HIS A 126 -1.41 10.18 10.59
CA HIS A 126 -2.31 11.29 10.32
C HIS A 126 -2.51 11.52 8.82
N ILE A 127 -3.75 11.79 8.43
CA ILE A 127 -4.13 12.46 7.17
C ILE A 127 -5.38 13.30 7.42
N LYS A 128 -5.61 14.32 6.60
CA LYS A 128 -6.82 15.15 6.66
C LYS A 128 -7.97 14.52 5.86
N HIS A 129 -7.67 13.95 4.71
CA HIS A 129 -8.63 13.26 3.83
C HIS A 129 -7.93 12.15 3.03
N PHE A 130 -8.70 11.12 2.67
CA PHE A 130 -8.17 9.92 2.02
C PHE A 130 -7.53 10.19 0.65
N GLY A 131 -8.04 11.17 -0.10
CA GLY A 131 -7.49 11.57 -1.40
C GLY A 131 -6.01 11.97 -1.37
N GLN A 132 -5.44 12.27 -0.19
CA GLN A 132 -4.01 12.54 -0.07
C GLN A 132 -3.16 11.32 -0.42
N TYR A 133 -3.61 10.10 -0.13
CA TYR A 133 -2.92 8.88 -0.54
C TYR A 133 -3.04 8.60 -2.04
N LEU A 134 -4.13 9.07 -2.68
CA LEU A 134 -4.26 8.95 -4.13
C LEU A 134 -3.26 9.86 -4.85
N ILE A 135 -2.96 11.04 -4.30
CA ILE A 135 -1.89 11.93 -4.81
C ILE A 135 -0.53 11.24 -4.69
N ASP A 136 -0.24 10.55 -3.56
CA ASP A 136 1.01 9.80 -3.39
C ASP A 136 1.18 8.74 -4.47
N LEU A 137 0.15 7.92 -4.66
CA LEU A 137 0.20 6.83 -5.65
C LEU A 137 0.34 7.36 -7.07
N GLU A 138 -0.43 8.39 -7.44
CA GLU A 138 -0.31 9.02 -8.77
C GLU A 138 1.09 9.56 -9.02
N CYS A 139 1.67 10.25 -8.03
CA CYS A 139 3.01 10.79 -8.15
C CYS A 139 4.06 9.68 -8.35
N VAL A 140 4.00 8.61 -7.57
CA VAL A 140 4.91 7.46 -7.73
C VAL A 140 4.71 6.78 -9.08
N MET A 141 3.48 6.62 -9.55
CA MET A 141 3.22 6.07 -10.88
C MET A 141 3.83 6.92 -11.99
N GLN A 142 3.61 8.24 -11.95
CA GLN A 142 4.04 9.15 -13.02
C GLN A 142 5.54 9.42 -13.01
N GLU A 143 6.14 9.56 -11.83
CA GLU A 143 7.51 10.03 -11.66
C GLU A 143 8.53 8.91 -11.46
N VAL A 144 8.06 7.68 -11.14
CA VAL A 144 8.94 6.54 -10.87
C VAL A 144 8.57 5.33 -11.71
N ALA A 145 7.33 4.83 -11.61
CA ALA A 145 6.98 3.56 -12.24
C ALA A 145 7.01 3.67 -13.77
N LEU A 146 6.33 4.66 -14.35
CA LEU A 146 6.25 4.81 -15.80
C LEU A 146 7.59 5.14 -16.49
N PRO A 147 8.44 6.04 -15.94
CA PRO A 147 9.71 6.35 -16.60
C PRO A 147 10.84 5.37 -16.32
N ASP A 148 10.85 4.68 -15.16
CA ASP A 148 12.00 3.90 -14.69
C ASP A 148 11.78 2.38 -14.70
N CYS A 149 10.55 1.92 -14.94
CA CYS A 149 10.18 0.50 -14.84
C CYS A 149 9.50 0.02 -16.12
N HIS A 150 9.54 -1.29 -16.36
CA HIS A 150 9.01 -1.89 -17.57
C HIS A 150 7.57 -2.38 -17.41
N PRO A 151 6.68 -2.12 -18.41
CA PRO A 151 5.35 -2.73 -18.45
C PRO A 151 5.43 -4.25 -18.72
N PRO A 152 4.34 -5.01 -18.46
CA PRO A 152 3.08 -4.57 -17.90
C PRO A 152 3.17 -4.21 -16.41
N TYR A 153 2.29 -3.31 -15.93
CA TYR A 153 2.25 -2.94 -14.52
C TYR A 153 1.13 -3.70 -13.80
N HIS A 154 1.45 -4.25 -12.64
CA HIS A 154 0.52 -4.94 -11.76
C HIS A 154 0.56 -4.33 -10.37
N VAL A 155 -0.55 -4.32 -9.66
CA VAL A 155 -0.59 -3.89 -8.26
C VAL A 155 -0.66 -5.12 -7.35
N LEU A 156 0.23 -5.18 -6.37
CA LEU A 156 0.12 -6.07 -5.23
C LEU A 156 -0.02 -5.20 -3.97
N ALA A 157 -1.18 -5.24 -3.31
CA ALA A 157 -1.48 -4.30 -2.24
C ALA A 157 -1.95 -5.01 -0.98
N HIS A 158 -1.46 -4.57 0.19
CA HIS A 158 -1.85 -5.12 1.48
C HIS A 158 -2.71 -4.13 2.28
N SER A 159 -3.78 -4.62 2.89
CA SER A 159 -4.58 -3.91 3.90
C SER A 159 -4.98 -2.48 3.47
N MET A 160 -4.45 -1.43 4.10
CA MET A 160 -4.68 -0.03 3.72
C MET A 160 -4.32 0.25 2.27
N GLY A 161 -3.20 -0.31 1.78
CA GLY A 161 -2.80 -0.21 0.37
C GLY A 161 -3.87 -0.75 -0.58
N GLY A 162 -4.55 -1.84 -0.20
CA GLY A 162 -5.67 -2.40 -0.95
C GLY A 162 -6.88 -1.47 -1.02
N LEU A 163 -7.22 -0.78 0.08
CA LEU A 163 -8.26 0.23 0.06
C LEU A 163 -7.90 1.41 -0.86
N ILE A 164 -6.63 1.83 -0.84
CA ILE A 164 -6.15 2.92 -1.71
C ILE A 164 -6.19 2.48 -3.18
N ALA A 165 -5.72 1.26 -3.49
CA ALA A 165 -5.74 0.71 -4.85
C ALA A 165 -7.17 0.65 -5.43
N LEU A 166 -8.16 0.23 -4.65
CA LEU A 166 -9.57 0.25 -5.05
C LEU A 166 -10.02 1.67 -5.45
N HIS A 167 -9.78 2.66 -4.60
CA HIS A 167 -10.14 4.05 -4.92
C HIS A 167 -9.33 4.68 -6.06
N ALA A 168 -8.16 4.13 -6.38
CA ALA A 168 -7.35 4.55 -7.51
C ALA A 168 -7.71 3.83 -8.81
N SER A 169 -8.54 2.78 -8.78
CA SER A 169 -8.81 1.88 -9.93
C SER A 169 -9.17 2.62 -11.21
N SER A 170 -10.09 3.58 -11.16
CA SER A 170 -10.49 4.36 -12.34
C SER A 170 -9.35 5.19 -12.97
N ARG A 171 -8.37 5.60 -12.15
CA ARG A 171 -7.19 6.37 -12.61
C ARG A 171 -6.09 5.45 -13.14
N LEU A 172 -6.08 4.18 -12.72
CA LEU A 172 -5.09 3.18 -13.09
C LEU A 172 -5.49 2.33 -14.30
N THR A 173 -6.73 2.44 -14.79
CA THR A 173 -7.33 1.58 -15.82
C THR A 173 -6.49 1.44 -17.09
N ASN A 174 -5.83 2.51 -17.52
CA ASN A 174 -5.03 2.51 -18.76
C ASN A 174 -3.55 2.17 -18.52
N THR A 175 -3.16 1.92 -17.29
CA THR A 175 -1.75 1.75 -16.91
C THR A 175 -1.52 0.41 -16.21
N VAL A 176 -2.42 0.01 -15.32
CA VAL A 176 -2.32 -1.22 -14.55
C VAL A 176 -3.21 -2.29 -15.16
N GLU A 177 -2.61 -3.42 -15.49
CA GLU A 177 -3.35 -4.53 -16.10
C GLU A 177 -4.17 -5.32 -15.07
N ARG A 178 -3.60 -5.57 -13.90
CA ARG A 178 -4.24 -6.40 -12.85
C ARG A 178 -3.87 -5.94 -11.45
N MET A 179 -4.80 -6.13 -10.53
CA MET A 179 -4.58 -5.87 -9.10
C MET A 179 -4.82 -7.13 -8.28
N VAL A 180 -3.90 -7.45 -7.37
CA VAL A 180 -4.08 -8.46 -6.31
C VAL A 180 -4.07 -7.75 -4.97
N LEU A 181 -5.18 -7.83 -4.25
CA LEU A 181 -5.40 -7.12 -2.99
C LEU A 181 -5.46 -8.11 -1.84
N LEU A 182 -4.47 -8.07 -0.96
CA LEU A 182 -4.32 -8.97 0.17
C LEU A 182 -4.97 -8.37 1.41
N ALA A 183 -5.99 -9.03 1.94
CA ALA A 183 -6.74 -8.60 3.13
C ALA A 183 -7.05 -7.09 3.15
N PRO A 184 -7.68 -6.52 2.09
CA PRO A 184 -7.86 -5.08 1.96
C PRO A 184 -8.70 -4.50 3.12
N LEU A 185 -8.34 -3.30 3.59
CA LEU A 185 -8.99 -2.62 4.70
C LEU A 185 -10.33 -1.99 4.26
N ILE A 186 -11.33 -2.81 4.00
CA ILE A 186 -12.67 -2.38 3.56
C ILE A 186 -13.76 -2.61 4.60
N GLY A 187 -13.42 -3.23 5.70
CA GLY A 187 -14.28 -3.43 6.87
C GLY A 187 -13.46 -4.00 8.02
N PHE A 188 -13.83 -3.72 9.24
CA PHE A 188 -13.18 -4.31 10.42
C PHE A 188 -13.74 -5.69 10.73
N ALA A 189 -12.94 -6.55 11.36
CA ALA A 189 -13.40 -7.82 11.89
C ALA A 189 -14.53 -7.62 12.91
N SER A 190 -15.22 -8.71 13.27
CA SER A 190 -16.33 -8.71 14.23
C SER A 190 -15.90 -8.16 15.61
N GLY A 191 -16.83 -7.56 16.34
CA GLY A 191 -16.57 -6.98 17.67
C GLY A 191 -16.21 -5.49 17.69
N VAL A 192 -16.06 -4.87 16.52
CA VAL A 192 -15.88 -3.41 16.38
C VAL A 192 -17.26 -2.73 16.21
N PRO A 193 -17.50 -1.57 16.83
CA PRO A 193 -18.72 -0.80 16.59
C PRO A 193 -18.94 -0.52 15.10
N SER A 194 -20.21 -0.33 14.70
CA SER A 194 -20.54 -0.12 13.29
C SER A 194 -19.75 1.05 12.70
N LEU A 195 -19.31 0.92 11.43
CA LEU A 195 -18.60 1.98 10.70
C LEU A 195 -19.38 3.30 10.71
N ALA A 196 -20.72 3.22 10.68
CA ALA A 196 -21.57 4.40 10.75
C ALA A 196 -21.44 5.14 12.09
N MET A 197 -21.43 4.41 13.20
CA MET A 197 -21.27 4.99 14.54
C MET A 197 -19.86 5.56 14.72
N LEU A 198 -18.84 4.77 14.40
CA LEU A 198 -17.44 5.25 14.47
C LEU A 198 -17.23 6.48 13.57
N GLY A 199 -17.80 6.50 12.38
CA GLY A 199 -17.74 7.62 11.46
C GLY A 199 -18.39 8.90 12.02
N ARG A 200 -19.57 8.77 12.65
CA ARG A 200 -20.24 9.91 13.29
C ARG A 200 -19.41 10.46 14.45
N LEU A 201 -18.93 9.60 15.34
CA LEU A 201 -18.11 9.98 16.49
C LEU A 201 -16.81 10.65 16.10
N SER A 202 -16.07 10.03 15.15
CA SER A 202 -14.79 10.57 14.68
C SER A 202 -14.94 11.89 13.91
N ASN A 203 -16.02 12.06 13.13
CA ASN A 203 -16.30 13.32 12.46
C ASN A 203 -16.70 14.41 13.47
N ALA A 204 -17.53 14.12 14.46
CA ALA A 204 -17.89 15.06 15.54
C ALA A 204 -16.63 15.51 16.32
N ALA A 205 -15.79 14.56 16.73
CA ALA A 205 -14.54 14.86 17.42
C ALA A 205 -13.59 15.72 16.56
N ARG A 206 -13.52 15.44 15.25
CA ARG A 206 -12.73 16.24 14.30
C ARG A 206 -13.27 17.67 14.18
N TRP A 207 -14.59 17.83 14.09
CA TRP A 207 -15.24 19.13 14.01
C TRP A 207 -14.99 19.97 15.28
N LEU A 208 -14.93 19.32 16.45
CA LEU A 208 -14.57 19.95 17.74
C LEU A 208 -13.05 20.25 17.88
N GLY A 209 -12.24 20.08 16.84
CA GLY A 209 -10.80 20.38 16.86
C GLY A 209 -9.91 19.24 17.35
N PHE A 210 -10.46 18.07 17.68
CA PHE A 210 -9.67 16.91 18.15
C PHE A 210 -9.06 16.06 17.04
N GLY A 211 -9.07 16.52 15.78
CA GLY A 211 -8.61 15.77 14.63
C GLY A 211 -7.19 15.20 14.72
N ALA A 212 -6.26 15.95 15.30
CA ALA A 212 -4.87 15.51 15.49
C ALA A 212 -4.64 14.67 16.76
N ARG A 213 -5.67 14.46 17.59
CA ARG A 213 -5.53 13.62 18.79
C ARG A 213 -5.45 12.15 18.44
N PRO A 214 -4.64 11.35 19.15
CA PRO A 214 -4.61 9.91 18.98
C PRO A 214 -5.95 9.27 19.36
N VAL A 215 -6.38 8.28 18.59
CA VAL A 215 -7.59 7.49 18.89
C VAL A 215 -7.43 6.71 20.19
N ARG A 216 -6.21 6.24 20.45
CA ARG A 216 -5.84 5.53 21.66
C ARG A 216 -4.54 6.09 22.21
N ARG A 217 -4.49 6.40 23.49
CA ARG A 217 -3.22 6.72 24.14
C ARG A 217 -2.37 5.46 24.18
N SER A 218 -1.37 5.38 23.33
CA SER A 218 -0.37 4.32 23.41
C SER A 218 0.64 4.72 24.49
N THR A 219 0.62 4.04 25.61
CA THR A 219 1.58 4.29 26.72
C THR A 219 2.84 3.45 26.61
N SER A 220 2.96 2.60 25.60
CA SER A 220 4.14 1.76 25.45
C SER A 220 4.42 1.39 23.99
N ASN A 221 5.72 1.29 23.66
CA ASN A 221 6.28 0.57 22.52
C ASN A 221 6.07 -0.96 22.65
N ARG A 222 5.06 -1.42 23.34
CA ARG A 222 4.81 -2.86 23.45
C ARG A 222 4.34 -3.34 22.09
N ILE A 223 5.31 -3.81 21.31
CA ILE A 223 5.06 -4.79 20.28
C ILE A 223 4.34 -5.94 20.98
N ALA A 224 3.18 -6.32 20.45
CA ALA A 224 2.35 -7.35 21.09
C ALA A 224 3.19 -8.60 21.41
N ASP A 225 2.87 -9.25 22.51
CA ASP A 225 3.45 -10.55 22.83
C ASP A 225 3.23 -11.48 21.62
N PRO A 226 4.23 -12.26 21.19
CA PRO A 226 4.05 -13.26 20.13
C PRO A 226 2.84 -14.15 20.32
N ALA A 227 2.45 -14.46 21.56
CA ALA A 227 1.26 -15.24 21.88
C ALA A 227 -0.06 -14.53 21.54
N SER A 228 -0.10 -13.19 21.58
CA SER A 228 -1.27 -12.36 21.27
C SER A 228 -1.21 -11.74 19.87
N ASN A 229 -0.26 -12.17 19.04
CA ASN A 229 -0.11 -11.67 17.68
C ASN A 229 -1.26 -12.13 16.78
N LEU A 230 -2.00 -11.17 16.24
CA LEU A 230 -3.12 -11.40 15.32
C LEU A 230 -2.73 -11.29 13.84
N LEU A 231 -1.47 -10.89 13.55
CA LEU A 231 -1.05 -10.48 12.21
C LEU A 231 -0.48 -11.64 11.39
N THR A 232 0.29 -12.52 12.02
CA THR A 232 0.94 -13.66 11.36
C THR A 232 1.06 -14.86 12.31
N SER A 233 1.05 -16.07 11.78
CA SER A 233 1.34 -17.30 12.53
C SER A 233 2.85 -17.63 12.53
N ASP A 234 3.64 -16.98 11.68
CA ASP A 234 5.08 -17.17 11.58
C ASP A 234 5.82 -16.43 12.70
N ARG A 235 6.45 -17.18 13.59
CA ARG A 235 7.18 -16.62 14.72
C ARG A 235 8.48 -15.94 14.34
N GLU A 236 9.16 -16.43 13.30
CA GLU A 236 10.46 -15.91 12.87
C GLU A 236 10.29 -14.58 12.14
N ARG A 237 9.35 -14.49 11.19
CA ARG A 237 9.01 -13.23 10.52
C ARG A 237 8.43 -12.20 11.48
N TYR A 238 7.62 -12.64 12.44
CA TYR A 238 7.15 -11.76 13.51
C TYR A 238 8.32 -11.20 14.33
N ALA A 239 9.24 -12.06 14.78
CA ALA A 239 10.41 -11.65 15.53
C ALA A 239 11.35 -10.75 14.71
N ARG A 240 11.51 -11.04 13.41
CA ARG A 240 12.24 -10.20 12.46
C ARG A 240 11.64 -8.79 12.36
N ASN A 241 10.33 -8.70 12.11
CA ASN A 241 9.63 -7.41 12.01
C ASN A 241 9.68 -6.62 13.33
N ARG A 242 9.65 -7.34 14.46
CA ARG A 242 9.85 -6.76 15.77
C ARG A 242 11.26 -6.18 15.93
N ARG A 243 12.31 -6.93 15.58
CA ARG A 243 13.70 -6.42 15.61
C ARG A 243 13.87 -5.19 14.71
N LEU A 244 13.26 -5.19 13.53
CA LEU A 244 13.28 -4.04 12.64
C LEU A 244 12.66 -2.80 13.31
N ALA A 245 11.51 -2.96 13.97
CA ALA A 245 10.86 -1.86 14.67
C ALA A 245 11.61 -1.41 15.95
N GLU A 246 12.42 -2.26 16.54
CA GLU A 246 13.32 -1.94 17.67
C GLU A 246 14.59 -1.21 17.16
N THR A 247 15.09 -1.58 15.99
CA THR A 247 16.31 -1.01 15.39
C THR A 247 16.06 0.35 14.73
N ALA A 248 14.91 0.50 14.07
CA ALA A 248 14.51 1.70 13.34
C ALA A 248 13.10 2.17 13.77
N PRO A 249 12.91 2.57 15.04
CA PRO A 249 11.60 2.93 15.57
C PRO A 249 10.97 4.16 14.89
N GLU A 250 11.77 4.99 14.24
CA GLU A 250 11.32 6.15 13.46
C GLU A 250 10.54 5.77 12.21
N LEU A 251 10.74 4.57 11.66
CA LEU A 251 10.00 4.09 10.50
C LEU A 251 8.55 3.71 10.85
N PHE A 252 8.27 3.41 12.11
CA PHE A 252 7.00 2.85 12.54
C PHE A 252 6.14 3.85 13.31
N LEU A 253 4.82 3.69 13.15
CA LEU A 253 3.82 4.52 13.76
C LEU A 253 3.29 3.92 15.09
N GLY A 254 2.77 4.78 15.91
CA GLY A 254 1.90 4.42 17.02
C GLY A 254 0.42 4.50 16.63
N SER A 255 -0.36 5.17 17.47
CA SER A 255 -1.81 5.32 17.28
C SER A 255 -2.15 6.14 16.02
N PRO A 256 -3.22 5.76 15.29
CA PRO A 256 -3.81 6.68 14.34
C PRO A 256 -4.47 7.86 15.05
N THR A 257 -4.56 8.99 14.35
CA THR A 257 -5.34 10.15 14.81
C THR A 257 -6.82 9.97 14.49
N VAL A 258 -7.64 10.77 15.17
CA VAL A 258 -9.09 10.85 14.91
C VAL A 258 -9.36 11.25 13.44
N ALA A 259 -8.56 12.17 12.87
CA ALA A 259 -8.69 12.56 11.47
C ALA A 259 -8.39 11.41 10.51
N TRP A 260 -7.33 10.62 10.79
CA TRP A 260 -7.01 9.44 10.01
C TRP A 260 -8.15 8.41 10.05
N LEU A 261 -8.65 8.10 11.25
CA LEU A 261 -9.77 7.16 11.40
C LEU A 261 -11.01 7.63 10.65
N ALA A 262 -11.38 8.90 10.78
CA ALA A 262 -12.52 9.47 10.05
C ALA A 262 -12.36 9.39 8.53
N ALA A 263 -11.15 9.63 8.03
CA ALA A 263 -10.83 9.53 6.60
C ALA A 263 -10.95 8.08 6.10
N MET A 264 -10.41 7.10 6.84
CA MET A 264 -10.51 5.68 6.51
C MET A 264 -11.95 5.19 6.49
N ILE A 265 -12.72 5.48 7.53
CA ILE A 265 -14.13 5.06 7.60
C ILE A 265 -14.94 5.65 6.44
N ARG A 266 -14.68 6.90 6.08
CA ARG A 266 -15.33 7.53 4.94
C ARG A 266 -14.99 6.81 3.64
N ALA A 267 -13.71 6.46 3.44
CA ALA A 267 -13.28 5.71 2.26
C ALA A 267 -13.91 4.31 2.21
N MET A 268 -13.91 3.56 3.32
CA MET A 268 -14.58 2.25 3.38
C MET A 268 -16.07 2.36 3.00
N ARG A 269 -16.78 3.37 3.52
CA ARG A 269 -18.22 3.55 3.27
C ARG A 269 -18.54 3.98 1.84
N ARG A 270 -17.60 4.61 1.12
CA ARG A 270 -17.81 4.89 -0.30
C ARG A 270 -17.88 3.63 -1.14
N LEU A 271 -17.28 2.53 -0.71
CA LEU A 271 -17.40 1.22 -1.37
C LEU A 271 -18.76 0.53 -1.11
N ASP A 272 -19.66 1.14 -0.34
CA ASP A 272 -21.07 0.72 -0.27
C ASP A 272 -21.87 1.26 -1.45
N ASP A 273 -21.43 2.36 -2.07
CA ASP A 273 -22.06 3.03 -3.20
C ASP A 273 -21.88 2.21 -4.50
N SER A 274 -22.99 1.99 -5.24
CA SER A 274 -22.98 1.22 -6.48
C SER A 274 -22.20 1.93 -7.60
N ASP A 275 -22.22 3.25 -7.66
CA ASP A 275 -21.53 4.01 -8.69
C ASP A 275 -20.01 3.97 -8.47
N GLU A 276 -19.56 4.05 -7.21
CA GLU A 276 -18.16 3.87 -6.85
C GLU A 276 -17.67 2.45 -7.23
N ILE A 277 -18.49 1.41 -6.97
CA ILE A 277 -18.12 0.04 -7.34
C ILE A 277 -18.13 -0.15 -8.86
N ALA A 278 -19.08 0.44 -9.58
CA ALA A 278 -19.14 0.38 -11.03
C ALA A 278 -17.93 1.05 -11.72
N ALA A 279 -17.29 2.02 -11.03
CA ALA A 279 -16.07 2.68 -11.49
C ALA A 279 -14.79 1.84 -11.28
N LEU A 280 -14.87 0.72 -10.56
CA LEU A 280 -13.75 -0.21 -10.38
C LEU A 280 -13.55 -1.01 -11.67
N SER A 281 -12.60 -0.60 -12.49
CA SER A 281 -12.44 -1.05 -13.87
C SER A 281 -11.21 -1.92 -14.11
N VAL A 282 -10.21 -1.87 -13.23
CA VAL A 282 -9.04 -2.75 -13.33
C VAL A 282 -9.41 -4.15 -12.84
N PRO A 283 -9.10 -5.22 -13.61
CA PRO A 283 -9.29 -6.60 -13.15
C PRO A 283 -8.62 -6.85 -11.80
N THR A 284 -9.40 -7.27 -10.81
CA THR A 284 -8.98 -7.31 -9.41
C THR A 284 -9.27 -8.65 -8.78
N LEU A 285 -8.24 -9.27 -8.20
CA LEU A 285 -8.36 -10.43 -7.32
C LEU A 285 -8.20 -9.99 -5.87
N ILE A 286 -9.21 -10.21 -5.07
CA ILE A 286 -9.16 -10.00 -3.62
C ILE A 286 -8.80 -11.33 -2.95
N VAL A 287 -7.61 -11.39 -2.34
CA VAL A 287 -7.19 -12.55 -1.56
C VAL A 287 -7.47 -12.28 -0.09
N THR A 288 -8.32 -13.08 0.51
CA THR A 288 -8.70 -12.95 1.91
C THR A 288 -8.00 -13.99 2.79
N ALA A 289 -7.76 -13.63 4.03
CA ALA A 289 -7.17 -14.52 5.02
C ALA A 289 -8.29 -15.12 5.87
N GLY A 290 -8.43 -16.46 5.87
CA GLY A 290 -9.51 -17.15 6.58
C GLY A 290 -9.45 -17.04 8.11
N GLY A 291 -8.26 -16.76 8.66
CA GLY A 291 -8.03 -16.51 10.09
C GLY A 291 -7.85 -15.03 10.45
N ASP A 292 -8.25 -14.10 9.57
CA ASP A 292 -8.09 -12.67 9.80
C ASP A 292 -8.95 -12.17 10.96
N GLN A 293 -8.33 -11.47 11.90
CA GLN A 293 -8.99 -10.85 13.05
C GLN A 293 -8.89 -9.32 13.04
N VAL A 294 -8.35 -8.74 11.96
CA VAL A 294 -8.16 -7.30 11.77
C VAL A 294 -9.22 -6.75 10.83
N VAL A 295 -9.39 -7.39 9.67
CA VAL A 295 -10.36 -6.98 8.66
C VAL A 295 -11.42 -8.06 8.42
N SER A 296 -12.54 -7.66 7.85
CA SER A 296 -13.68 -8.56 7.59
C SER A 296 -13.50 -9.27 6.25
N THR A 297 -13.15 -10.56 6.28
CA THR A 297 -13.13 -11.46 5.12
C THR A 297 -14.44 -11.43 4.34
N GLY A 298 -15.58 -11.61 5.02
CA GLY A 298 -16.87 -11.62 4.34
C GLY A 298 -17.28 -10.28 3.72
N THR A 299 -16.75 -9.15 4.20
CA THR A 299 -16.97 -7.84 3.53
C THR A 299 -16.16 -7.76 2.25
N ALA A 300 -14.91 -8.29 2.26
CA ALA A 300 -14.04 -8.33 1.10
C ALA A 300 -14.61 -9.24 -0.01
N GLU A 301 -15.09 -10.42 0.34
CA GLU A 301 -15.74 -11.35 -0.59
C GLU A 301 -17.01 -10.75 -1.22
N ARG A 302 -17.87 -10.11 -0.39
CA ARG A 302 -19.06 -9.42 -0.91
C ARG A 302 -18.72 -8.28 -1.85
N LEU A 303 -17.65 -7.52 -1.59
CA LEU A 303 -17.20 -6.47 -2.51
C LEU A 303 -16.77 -7.07 -3.84
N ALA A 304 -15.91 -8.10 -3.82
CA ALA A 304 -15.43 -8.77 -5.02
C ALA A 304 -16.61 -9.27 -5.90
N TYR A 305 -17.62 -9.85 -5.27
CA TYR A 305 -18.83 -10.31 -5.96
C TYR A 305 -19.63 -9.18 -6.62
N ARG A 306 -19.60 -7.96 -6.05
CA ARG A 306 -20.31 -6.78 -6.59
C ARG A 306 -19.54 -6.08 -7.71
N MET A 307 -18.23 -6.31 -7.81
CA MET A 307 -17.39 -5.72 -8.85
C MET A 307 -17.59 -6.42 -10.19
N ARG A 308 -17.60 -5.66 -11.28
CA ARG A 308 -17.74 -6.19 -12.66
C ARG A 308 -16.54 -7.04 -13.09
N CYS A 309 -15.36 -6.70 -12.61
CA CYS A 309 -14.07 -7.36 -12.93
C CYS A 309 -13.36 -7.82 -11.64
N GLY A 310 -14.13 -8.15 -10.60
CA GLY A 310 -13.66 -8.63 -9.32
C GLY A 310 -13.80 -10.14 -9.18
N SER A 311 -12.83 -10.74 -8.50
CA SER A 311 -12.87 -12.11 -8.03
C SER A 311 -12.29 -12.20 -6.62
N SER A 312 -12.59 -13.26 -5.89
CA SER A 312 -12.04 -13.47 -4.56
C SER A 312 -11.54 -14.89 -4.36
N LEU A 313 -10.49 -15.02 -3.56
CA LEU A 313 -9.92 -16.29 -3.11
C LEU A 313 -9.63 -16.19 -1.62
N THR A 314 -9.96 -17.21 -0.85
CA THR A 314 -9.65 -17.27 0.58
C THR A 314 -8.52 -18.26 0.82
N ILE A 315 -7.45 -17.83 1.53
CA ILE A 315 -6.42 -18.73 2.05
C ILE A 315 -6.83 -19.15 3.45
N PRO A 316 -7.27 -20.41 3.64
CA PRO A 316 -7.76 -20.88 4.93
C PRO A 316 -6.69 -20.75 6.02
N MET A 317 -7.11 -20.37 7.23
CA MET A 317 -6.27 -20.23 8.43
C MET A 317 -5.14 -19.18 8.36
N ALA A 318 -4.82 -18.58 7.21
CA ALA A 318 -3.89 -17.47 7.12
C ALA A 318 -4.39 -16.30 7.96
N ARG A 319 -3.46 -15.53 8.57
CA ARG A 319 -3.76 -14.31 9.30
C ARG A 319 -3.57 -13.08 8.40
N HIS A 320 -3.77 -11.91 8.96
CA HIS A 320 -3.85 -10.64 8.25
C HIS A 320 -2.65 -10.32 7.33
N GLU A 321 -1.43 -10.50 7.82
CA GLU A 321 -0.20 -10.16 7.09
C GLU A 321 0.28 -11.34 6.24
N MET A 322 -0.46 -11.70 5.19
CA MET A 322 -0.23 -12.91 4.38
C MET A 322 1.15 -12.98 3.74
N LEU A 323 1.78 -11.85 3.38
CA LEU A 323 3.17 -11.80 2.90
C LEU A 323 4.21 -11.99 4.01
N GLN A 324 3.80 -12.00 5.26
CA GLN A 324 4.62 -12.25 6.44
C GLN A 324 4.20 -13.54 7.16
N GLU A 325 3.33 -14.32 6.56
CA GLU A 325 2.88 -15.60 7.08
C GLU A 325 3.90 -16.73 6.88
N ALA A 326 3.68 -17.86 7.53
CA ALA A 326 4.46 -19.07 7.31
C ALA A 326 4.41 -19.50 5.84
N ASP A 327 5.49 -20.07 5.32
CA ASP A 327 5.69 -20.38 3.89
C ASP A 327 4.51 -21.12 3.27
N ARG A 328 3.89 -22.05 4.01
CA ARG A 328 2.70 -22.77 3.53
C ARG A 328 1.52 -21.87 3.13
N PHE A 329 1.41 -20.66 3.68
CA PHE A 329 0.38 -19.67 3.30
C PHE A 329 0.95 -18.64 2.33
N ARG A 330 2.17 -18.19 2.62
CA ARG A 330 2.85 -17.15 1.87
C ARG A 330 3.12 -17.58 0.43
N GLU A 331 3.59 -18.82 0.21
CA GLU A 331 3.82 -19.34 -1.12
C GLU A 331 2.51 -19.42 -1.92
N GLN A 332 1.39 -19.81 -1.31
CA GLN A 332 0.09 -19.76 -2.00
C GLN A 332 -0.25 -18.35 -2.49
N VAL A 333 0.05 -17.30 -1.70
CA VAL A 333 -0.16 -15.91 -2.12
C VAL A 333 0.69 -15.57 -3.33
N LEU A 334 1.96 -15.95 -3.30
CA LEU A 334 2.90 -15.67 -4.39
C LEU A 334 2.56 -16.45 -5.66
N GLU A 335 2.13 -17.71 -5.54
CA GLU A 335 1.65 -18.52 -6.67
C GLU A 335 0.35 -17.96 -7.26
N VAL A 336 -0.59 -17.55 -6.41
CA VAL A 336 -1.83 -16.89 -6.85
C VAL A 336 -1.53 -15.58 -7.57
N PHE A 337 -0.59 -14.79 -7.03
CA PHE A 337 -0.15 -13.57 -7.71
C PHE A 337 0.47 -13.88 -9.06
N ASP A 338 1.38 -14.86 -9.11
CA ASP A 338 2.09 -15.27 -10.31
C ASP A 338 1.13 -15.76 -11.39
N ALA A 339 0.17 -16.60 -11.03
CA ALA A 339 -0.85 -17.09 -11.95
C ALA A 339 -1.81 -15.99 -12.43
N TYR A 340 -2.15 -15.03 -11.57
CA TYR A 340 -3.09 -13.98 -11.91
C TYR A 340 -2.44 -12.82 -12.69
N ALA A 341 -1.20 -12.46 -12.36
CA ALA A 341 -0.44 -11.38 -13.02
C ALA A 341 0.36 -11.87 -14.23
N GLY A 342 0.66 -13.19 -14.29
CA GLY A 342 1.62 -13.75 -15.19
C GLY A 342 1.03 -14.47 -16.35
N ASP A 343 0.39 -14.09 -17.30
CA ASP A 343 0.30 -14.54 -18.69
C ASP A 343 -0.87 -13.88 -19.45
N THR A 344 -0.63 -12.68 -19.91
CA THR A 344 -1.51 -12.06 -20.90
C THR A 344 -1.28 -12.59 -22.32
N SER A 345 -0.20 -13.37 -22.57
CA SER A 345 0.13 -13.89 -23.88
C SER A 345 -0.83 -14.98 -24.37
N VAL A 346 -1.50 -15.69 -23.47
CA VAL A 346 -2.47 -16.75 -23.83
C VAL A 346 -3.82 -16.18 -24.26
N LEU A 347 -4.21 -15.02 -23.74
CA LEU A 347 -5.51 -14.39 -24.09
C LEU A 347 -5.46 -13.53 -25.36
N ALA A 348 -4.28 -13.25 -25.89
CA ALA A 348 -4.11 -12.51 -27.15
C ALA A 348 -4.04 -13.44 -28.39
N ALA A 349 -4.14 -14.75 -28.20
CA ALA A 349 -4.05 -15.76 -29.25
C ALA A 349 -5.41 -16.41 -29.61
N GLU A 350 -6.52 -15.96 -29.03
CA GLU A 350 -7.89 -16.29 -29.41
C GLU A 350 -8.59 -15.03 -29.93
#